data_88ad90f34e68eceec548f68ccb79a6c5
#
_entry.id   88ad90f34e68eceec548f68ccb79a6c5
#
_cell.length_a   1.000
_cell.length_b   1.000
_cell.length_c   1.000
_cell.angle_alpha   90.00
_cell.angle_beta   90.00
_cell.angle_gamma   90.00
#
_symmetry.space_group_name_H-M   'P 1'
#
loop_
_entity.id
_entity.type
_entity.pdbx_description
1 polymer ?
#
loop_
_entity_poly.entity_id
_entity_poly.type
_entity_poly.pdbx_seq_one_letter_code
_entity_poly.pdbx_strand_id
1 'polypeptide(L)'
;MLETFVDELARATIALLVVVDPAGLVPVAISLTKGMKHEDRRATFRVALLAAFFLLVIFALVGRELLALFGITIYSFMIAGGILLIILSMQMIFRGGLADSRSSIEDVGVVPIAFPLLVGPGAITTTIVILQTSGIVVALLSIAIVMSLTWVVLRYLERIDSLLGKRGSAGLSTVMAVFISAIAVQFILTGVQYYYPAG
;
A
#
# COMPACT_ATOMS: atom_id res chain seq x y z
N MET A 1 8.41 -31.56 6.91
CA MET A 1 7.88 -30.97 5.68
C MET A 1 6.68 -30.05 5.93
N LEU A 2 5.60 -30.51 6.57
CA LEU A 2 4.42 -29.67 6.85
C LEU A 2 4.73 -28.56 7.85
N GLU A 3 5.46 -28.83 8.91
CA GLU A 3 5.89 -27.84 9.91
C GLU A 3 6.77 -26.74 9.27
N THR A 4 7.73 -27.14 8.43
CA THR A 4 8.60 -26.19 7.72
C THR A 4 7.78 -25.27 6.79
N PHE A 5 6.81 -25.82 6.07
CA PHE A 5 5.93 -25.05 5.18
C PHE A 5 5.06 -24.04 5.96
N VAL A 6 4.49 -24.46 7.11
CA VAL A 6 3.67 -23.58 7.96
C VAL A 6 4.52 -22.45 8.52
N ASP A 7 5.74 -22.74 8.97
CA ASP A 7 6.68 -21.73 9.49
C ASP A 7 7.08 -20.72 8.39
N GLU A 8 7.40 -21.21 7.19
CA GLU A 8 7.72 -20.35 6.06
C GLU A 8 6.54 -19.46 5.66
N LEU A 9 5.34 -20.03 5.58
CA LEU A 9 4.12 -19.28 5.26
C LEU A 9 3.80 -18.24 6.35
N ALA A 10 3.96 -18.59 7.62
CA ALA A 10 3.74 -17.65 8.71
C ALA A 10 4.74 -16.48 8.66
N ARG A 11 6.03 -16.76 8.49
CA ARG A 11 7.08 -15.73 8.36
C ARG A 11 6.83 -14.82 7.14
N ALA A 12 6.54 -15.40 5.99
CA ALA A 12 6.24 -14.66 4.76
C ALA A 12 4.99 -13.77 4.93
N THR A 13 3.93 -14.31 5.52
CA THR A 13 2.69 -13.58 5.77
C THR A 13 2.92 -12.44 6.75
N ILE A 14 3.64 -12.65 7.85
CA ILE A 14 3.94 -11.61 8.83
C ILE A 14 4.82 -10.52 8.20
N ALA A 15 5.86 -10.89 7.46
CA ALA A 15 6.73 -9.92 6.79
C ALA A 15 5.94 -9.04 5.81
N LEU A 16 5.11 -9.65 4.97
CA LEU A 16 4.30 -8.90 4.02
C LEU A 16 3.21 -8.07 4.72
N LEU A 17 2.58 -8.59 5.79
CA LEU A 17 1.56 -7.88 6.56
C LEU A 17 2.11 -6.62 7.23
N VAL A 18 3.33 -6.70 7.79
CA VAL A 18 4.00 -5.54 8.40
C VAL A 18 4.30 -4.46 7.37
N VAL A 19 4.71 -4.85 6.16
CA VAL A 19 5.08 -3.89 5.11
C VAL A 19 3.85 -3.27 4.45
N VAL A 20 2.78 -4.04 4.23
CA VAL A 20 1.50 -3.56 3.68
C VAL A 20 0.77 -2.68 4.70
N ASP A 21 0.96 -2.94 6.00
CA ASP A 21 0.39 -2.20 7.13
C ASP A 21 -1.10 -1.83 6.96
N PRO A 22 -2.02 -2.81 6.98
CA PRO A 22 -3.45 -2.53 6.83
C PRO A 22 -4.01 -1.61 7.92
N ALA A 23 -3.39 -1.59 9.11
CA ALA A 23 -3.84 -0.74 10.21
C ALA A 23 -3.47 0.73 9.96
N GLY A 24 -2.25 1.01 9.50
CA GLY A 24 -1.83 2.34 9.09
C GLY A 24 -2.58 2.88 7.87
N LEU A 25 -3.11 1.98 7.02
CA LEU A 25 -3.94 2.37 5.89
C LEU A 25 -5.30 2.95 6.30
N VAL A 26 -5.87 2.53 7.44
CA VAL A 26 -7.22 2.93 7.89
C VAL A 26 -7.44 4.45 7.87
N PRO A 27 -6.64 5.26 8.57
CA PRO A 27 -6.84 6.70 8.59
C PRO A 27 -6.63 7.36 7.23
N VAL A 28 -5.73 6.82 6.41
CA VAL A 28 -5.50 7.28 5.04
C VAL A 28 -6.73 7.00 4.18
N ALA A 29 -7.26 5.78 4.24
CA ALA A 29 -8.45 5.36 3.50
C ALA A 29 -9.69 6.19 3.90
N ILE A 30 -9.85 6.53 5.18
CA ILE A 30 -10.90 7.46 5.65
C ILE A 30 -10.75 8.81 4.97
N SER A 31 -9.53 9.36 4.94
CA SER A 31 -9.24 10.66 4.34
C SER A 31 -9.52 10.70 2.84
N LEU A 32 -9.05 9.68 2.11
CA LEU A 32 -9.19 9.59 0.66
C LEU A 32 -10.62 9.37 0.19
N THR A 33 -11.44 8.72 1.02
CA THR A 33 -12.85 8.42 0.70
C THR A 33 -13.85 9.33 1.42
N LYS A 34 -13.36 10.42 2.01
CA LYS A 34 -14.19 11.39 2.71
C LYS A 34 -15.20 12.03 1.75
N GLY A 35 -16.48 11.98 2.12
CA GLY A 35 -17.58 12.51 1.29
C GLY A 35 -18.15 11.50 0.28
N MET A 36 -17.56 10.34 0.09
CA MET A 36 -18.15 9.26 -0.70
C MET A 36 -19.34 8.63 0.00
N LYS A 37 -20.34 8.18 -0.77
CA LYS A 37 -21.40 7.32 -0.26
C LYS A 37 -20.85 5.97 0.17
N HIS A 38 -21.52 5.30 1.10
CA HIS A 38 -21.09 3.99 1.62
C HIS A 38 -20.88 2.94 0.51
N GLU A 39 -21.75 2.92 -0.48
CA GLU A 39 -21.65 1.98 -1.62
C GLU A 39 -20.43 2.26 -2.47
N ASP A 40 -20.19 3.53 -2.80
CA ASP A 40 -19.04 3.97 -3.60
C ASP A 40 -17.71 3.69 -2.87
N ARG A 41 -17.67 3.96 -1.56
CA ARG A 41 -16.52 3.66 -0.71
C ARG A 41 -16.17 2.16 -0.71
N ARG A 42 -17.18 1.30 -0.57
CA ARG A 42 -16.99 -0.17 -0.63
C ARG A 42 -16.53 -0.63 -2.00
N ALA A 43 -17.07 -0.06 -3.07
CA ALA A 43 -16.65 -0.34 -4.42
C ALA A 43 -15.20 0.09 -4.65
N THR A 44 -14.81 1.28 -4.21
CA THR A 44 -13.44 1.79 -4.25
C THR A 44 -12.46 0.84 -3.54
N PHE A 45 -12.77 0.38 -2.33
CA PHE A 45 -11.90 -0.56 -1.62
C PHE A 45 -11.81 -1.92 -2.29
N ARG A 46 -12.88 -2.40 -2.89
CA ARG A 46 -12.85 -3.65 -3.67
C ARG A 46 -11.93 -3.50 -4.89
N VAL A 47 -12.05 -2.42 -5.63
CA VAL A 47 -11.18 -2.12 -6.78
C VAL A 47 -9.73 -2.00 -6.32
N ALA A 48 -9.47 -1.26 -5.24
CA ALA A 48 -8.13 -1.09 -4.68
C ALA A 48 -7.48 -2.43 -4.30
N LEU A 49 -8.22 -3.29 -3.59
CA LEU A 49 -7.70 -4.59 -3.15
C LEU A 49 -7.47 -5.56 -4.30
N LEU A 50 -8.37 -5.58 -5.28
CA LEU A 50 -8.17 -6.40 -6.49
C LEU A 50 -6.96 -5.92 -7.28
N ALA A 51 -6.85 -4.61 -7.51
CA ALA A 51 -5.69 -4.03 -8.19
C ALA A 51 -4.39 -4.32 -7.42
N ALA A 52 -4.38 -4.14 -6.10
CA ALA A 52 -3.25 -4.45 -5.25
C ALA A 52 -2.86 -5.93 -5.30
N PHE A 53 -3.84 -6.83 -5.22
CA PHE A 53 -3.62 -8.27 -5.32
C PHE A 53 -2.96 -8.64 -6.66
N PHE A 54 -3.52 -8.19 -7.77
CA PHE A 54 -2.95 -8.49 -9.09
C PHE A 54 -1.59 -7.85 -9.30
N LEU A 55 -1.38 -6.62 -8.83
CA LEU A 55 -0.07 -5.97 -8.88
C LEU A 55 0.98 -6.77 -8.11
N LEU A 56 0.70 -7.18 -6.86
CA LEU A 56 1.62 -8.00 -6.08
C LEU A 56 1.91 -9.34 -6.74
N VAL A 57 0.89 -10.00 -7.31
CA VAL A 57 1.09 -11.27 -8.03
C VAL A 57 1.95 -11.06 -9.28
N ILE A 58 1.71 -10.01 -10.05
CA ILE A 58 2.53 -9.69 -11.23
C ILE A 58 3.96 -9.40 -10.81
N PHE A 59 4.17 -8.56 -9.82
CA PHE A 59 5.53 -8.26 -9.32
C PHE A 59 6.20 -9.46 -8.64
N ALA A 60 5.43 -10.37 -8.02
CA ALA A 60 6.00 -11.62 -7.55
C ALA A 60 6.56 -12.46 -8.70
N LEU A 61 5.78 -12.63 -9.76
CA LEU A 61 6.12 -13.54 -10.85
C LEU A 61 7.16 -12.99 -11.82
N VAL A 62 7.05 -11.72 -12.18
CA VAL A 62 7.84 -11.10 -13.26
C VAL A 62 8.47 -9.76 -12.85
N GLY A 63 8.39 -9.37 -11.57
CA GLY A 63 8.82 -8.03 -11.14
C GLY A 63 10.29 -7.77 -11.36
N ARG A 64 11.14 -8.78 -11.13
CA ARG A 64 12.58 -8.67 -11.36
C ARG A 64 12.90 -8.50 -12.85
N GLU A 65 12.29 -9.32 -13.69
CA GLU A 65 12.45 -9.29 -15.13
C GLU A 65 11.88 -8.00 -15.72
N LEU A 66 10.74 -7.55 -15.21
CA LEU A 66 10.12 -6.30 -15.62
C LEU A 66 11.04 -5.10 -15.33
N LEU A 67 11.55 -4.99 -14.11
CA LEU A 67 12.48 -3.93 -13.74
C LEU A 67 13.77 -3.98 -14.56
N ALA A 68 14.32 -5.18 -14.79
CA ALA A 68 15.51 -5.38 -15.61
C ALA A 68 15.28 -5.00 -17.09
N LEU A 69 14.12 -5.33 -17.65
CA LEU A 69 13.75 -4.97 -19.02
C LEU A 69 13.74 -3.45 -19.25
N PHE A 70 13.27 -2.69 -18.26
CA PHE A 70 13.27 -1.22 -18.31
C PHE A 70 14.58 -0.59 -17.81
N GLY A 71 15.57 -1.39 -17.39
CA GLY A 71 16.81 -0.88 -16.81
C GLY A 71 16.59 -0.13 -15.49
N ILE A 72 15.52 -0.44 -14.77
CA ILE A 72 15.11 0.23 -13.53
C ILE A 72 15.51 -0.65 -12.35
N THR A 73 16.15 -0.04 -11.34
CA THR A 73 16.38 -0.72 -10.05
C THR A 73 15.19 -0.54 -9.11
N ILE A 74 15.07 -1.42 -8.13
CA ILE A 74 14.06 -1.24 -7.06
C ILE A 74 14.29 0.07 -6.29
N TYR A 75 15.52 0.54 -6.21
CA TYR A 75 15.88 1.78 -5.54
C TYR A 75 15.40 3.02 -6.32
N SER A 76 15.52 3.01 -7.65
CA SER A 76 14.89 4.05 -8.49
C SER A 76 13.38 4.03 -8.35
N PHE A 77 12.78 2.85 -8.26
CA PHE A 77 11.34 2.69 -8.03
C PHE A 77 10.91 3.22 -6.64
N MET A 78 11.75 3.05 -5.61
CA MET A 78 11.52 3.63 -4.28
C MET A 78 11.54 5.16 -4.32
N ILE A 79 12.48 5.78 -5.04
CA ILE A 79 12.52 7.25 -5.20
C ILE A 79 11.25 7.74 -5.88
N ALA A 80 10.84 7.13 -6.98
CA ALA A 80 9.63 7.50 -7.71
C ALA A 80 8.37 7.33 -6.87
N GLY A 81 8.22 6.21 -6.16
CA GLY A 81 7.13 5.96 -5.22
C GLY A 81 7.09 6.98 -4.08
N GLY A 82 8.25 7.35 -3.53
CA GLY A 82 8.36 8.39 -2.52
C GLY A 82 7.88 9.76 -3.02
N ILE A 83 8.25 10.15 -4.25
CA ILE A 83 7.76 11.41 -4.86
C ILE A 83 6.23 11.38 -5.01
N LEU A 84 5.64 10.30 -5.47
CA LEU A 84 4.19 10.15 -5.57
C LEU A 84 3.50 10.27 -4.20
N LEU A 85 4.07 9.66 -3.16
CA LEU A 85 3.55 9.78 -1.78
C LEU A 85 3.66 11.20 -1.22
N ILE A 86 4.71 11.97 -1.56
CA ILE A 86 4.81 13.39 -1.19
C ILE A 86 3.67 14.17 -1.84
N ILE A 87 3.45 13.99 -3.13
CA ILE A 87 2.36 14.67 -3.85
C ILE A 87 1.01 14.34 -3.20
N LEU A 88 0.77 13.07 -2.88
CA LEU A 88 -0.44 12.62 -2.19
C LEU A 88 -0.62 13.29 -0.83
N SER A 89 0.42 13.31 0.00
CA SER A 89 0.36 13.91 1.33
C SER A 89 0.08 15.42 1.27
N MET A 90 0.67 16.13 0.31
CA MET A 90 0.37 17.53 0.06
C MET A 90 -1.09 17.75 -0.33
N GLN A 91 -1.65 16.92 -1.21
CA GLN A 91 -3.06 17.00 -1.58
C GLN A 91 -3.99 16.77 -0.37
N MET A 92 -3.63 15.82 0.52
CA MET A 92 -4.39 15.57 1.75
C MET A 92 -4.39 16.80 2.70
N ILE A 93 -3.26 17.51 2.82
CA ILE A 93 -3.13 18.70 3.66
C ILE A 93 -3.90 19.88 3.08
N PHE A 94 -3.71 20.18 1.80
CA PHE A 94 -4.25 21.40 1.20
C PHE A 94 -5.69 21.31 0.74
N ARG A 95 -6.18 20.11 0.35
CA ARG A 95 -7.54 19.91 -0.16
C ARG A 95 -8.49 19.22 0.83
N GLY A 96 -7.98 18.79 1.98
CA GLY A 96 -8.79 18.10 2.99
C GLY A 96 -9.31 16.73 2.56
N GLY A 97 -8.69 16.12 1.55
CA GLY A 97 -9.05 14.83 0.94
C GLY A 97 -9.03 14.90 -0.59
N LEU A 98 -8.89 13.77 -1.25
CA LEU A 98 -8.90 13.66 -2.72
C LEU A 98 -10.31 13.63 -3.33
N ALA A 99 -11.35 13.68 -2.51
CA ALA A 99 -12.73 13.64 -2.96
C ALA A 99 -13.16 14.99 -3.60
N ASP A 100 -12.57 15.33 -4.72
CA ASP A 100 -13.27 16.16 -5.70
C ASP A 100 -14.43 15.30 -6.23
N SER A 101 -15.63 15.88 -6.29
CA SER A 101 -16.90 15.25 -6.70
C SER A 101 -16.90 14.68 -8.14
N ARG A 102 -15.74 14.60 -8.77
CA ARG A 102 -15.51 14.14 -10.15
C ARG A 102 -14.57 12.94 -10.28
N SER A 103 -13.92 12.50 -9.18
CA SER A 103 -13.05 11.32 -9.24
C SER A 103 -13.90 10.07 -9.30
N SER A 104 -13.67 9.20 -10.28
CA SER A 104 -14.36 7.93 -10.39
C SER A 104 -13.93 6.98 -9.26
N ILE A 105 -14.76 5.97 -8.97
CA ILE A 105 -14.46 4.90 -8.00
C ILE A 105 -13.12 4.20 -8.37
N GLU A 106 -12.88 4.05 -9.67
CA GLU A 106 -11.69 3.41 -10.20
C GLU A 106 -10.45 4.27 -9.99
N ASP A 107 -10.55 5.59 -10.21
CA ASP A 107 -9.43 6.51 -10.05
C ASP A 107 -8.88 6.51 -8.63
N VAL A 108 -9.74 6.56 -7.62
CA VAL A 108 -9.32 6.57 -6.20
C VAL A 108 -8.90 5.18 -5.72
N GLY A 109 -9.50 4.13 -6.26
CA GLY A 109 -9.20 2.74 -5.89
C GLY A 109 -7.82 2.30 -6.39
N VAL A 110 -7.48 2.58 -7.65
CA VAL A 110 -6.20 2.19 -8.23
C VAL A 110 -5.08 3.12 -7.78
N VAL A 111 -5.28 4.43 -7.89
CA VAL A 111 -4.33 5.46 -7.45
C VAL A 111 -5.07 6.42 -6.52
N PRO A 112 -4.64 6.59 -5.27
CA PRO A 112 -3.40 6.11 -4.64
C PRO A 112 -3.53 4.86 -3.76
N ILE A 113 -4.73 4.27 -3.58
CA ILE A 113 -4.92 3.24 -2.55
C ILE A 113 -4.19 1.94 -2.92
N ALA A 114 -4.39 1.41 -4.15
CA ALA A 114 -3.67 0.21 -4.56
C ALA A 114 -2.17 0.51 -4.72
N PHE A 115 -1.84 1.55 -5.49
CA PHE A 115 -0.47 1.99 -5.68
C PHE A 115 -0.39 3.51 -5.44
N PRO A 116 0.56 4.04 -4.66
CA PRO A 116 1.68 3.34 -4.01
C PRO A 116 1.45 2.91 -2.55
N LEU A 117 0.20 2.98 -2.01
CA LEU A 117 -0.05 2.74 -0.59
C LEU A 117 -0.01 1.25 -0.21
N LEU A 118 -0.85 0.42 -0.81
CA LEU A 118 -0.86 -1.03 -0.54
C LEU A 118 0.31 -1.75 -1.21
N VAL A 119 0.58 -1.41 -2.46
CA VAL A 119 1.65 -1.99 -3.27
C VAL A 119 2.79 -0.99 -3.42
N GLY A 120 3.37 -0.59 -2.30
CA GLY A 120 4.57 0.24 -2.28
C GLY A 120 5.83 -0.57 -2.65
N PRO A 121 6.96 0.12 -2.89
CA PRO A 121 8.24 -0.53 -3.22
C PRO A 121 8.65 -1.59 -2.19
N GLY A 122 8.35 -1.37 -0.91
CA GLY A 122 8.59 -2.34 0.16
C GLY A 122 7.80 -3.63 -0.02
N ALA A 123 6.50 -3.54 -0.33
CA ALA A 123 5.64 -4.71 -0.54
C ALA A 123 6.09 -5.50 -1.78
N ILE A 124 6.45 -4.80 -2.86
CA ILE A 124 7.01 -5.42 -4.08
C ILE A 124 8.29 -6.18 -3.77
N THR A 125 9.26 -5.52 -3.10
CA THR A 125 10.53 -6.14 -2.74
C THR A 125 10.33 -7.37 -1.86
N THR A 126 9.51 -7.23 -0.82
CA THR A 126 9.19 -8.33 0.11
C THR A 126 8.57 -9.51 -0.64
N THR A 127 7.66 -9.25 -1.56
CA THR A 127 7.00 -10.30 -2.36
C THR A 127 7.99 -11.01 -3.28
N ILE A 128 8.90 -10.29 -3.95
CA ILE A 128 9.97 -10.87 -4.78
C ILE A 128 10.90 -11.74 -3.92
N VAL A 129 11.28 -11.28 -2.73
CA VAL A 129 12.13 -12.05 -1.80
C VAL A 129 11.42 -13.32 -1.35
N ILE A 130 10.13 -13.24 -0.95
CA ILE A 130 9.36 -14.41 -0.57
C ILE A 130 9.31 -15.45 -1.70
N LEU A 131 9.08 -15.02 -2.94
CA LEU A 131 9.10 -15.93 -4.09
C LEU A 131 10.45 -16.66 -4.23
N GLN A 132 11.56 -15.94 -4.05
CA GLN A 132 12.91 -16.49 -4.24
C GLN A 132 13.34 -17.41 -3.09
N THR A 133 12.90 -17.15 -1.86
CA THR A 133 13.32 -17.90 -0.67
C THR A 133 12.40 -19.07 -0.33
N SER A 134 11.09 -18.90 -0.50
CA SER A 134 10.07 -19.84 -0.03
C SER A 134 9.20 -20.40 -1.18
N GLY A 135 9.43 -19.94 -2.41
CA GLY A 135 8.75 -20.43 -3.59
C GLY A 135 7.37 -19.84 -3.85
N ILE A 136 6.82 -20.20 -5.03
CA ILE A 136 5.60 -19.58 -5.56
C ILE A 136 4.36 -19.82 -4.72
N VAL A 137 4.21 -21.01 -4.14
CA VAL A 137 3.02 -21.35 -3.34
C VAL A 137 2.94 -20.50 -2.09
N VAL A 138 4.05 -20.36 -1.37
CA VAL A 138 4.13 -19.52 -0.17
C VAL A 138 3.90 -18.05 -0.53
N ALA A 139 4.49 -17.56 -1.62
CA ALA A 139 4.30 -16.18 -2.08
C ALA A 139 2.83 -15.87 -2.39
N LEU A 140 2.16 -16.71 -3.18
CA LEU A 140 0.75 -16.49 -3.55
C LEU A 140 -0.19 -16.61 -2.36
N LEU A 141 0.04 -17.58 -1.46
CA LEU A 141 -0.77 -17.74 -0.26
C LEU A 141 -0.58 -16.56 0.71
N SER A 142 0.65 -16.09 0.93
CA SER A 142 0.90 -14.93 1.78
C SER A 142 0.25 -13.66 1.24
N ILE A 143 0.31 -13.41 -0.08
CA ILE A 143 -0.41 -12.30 -0.72
C ILE A 143 -1.93 -12.43 -0.49
N ALA A 144 -2.50 -13.62 -0.74
CA ALA A 144 -3.93 -13.85 -0.57
C ALA A 144 -4.39 -13.64 0.88
N ILE A 145 -3.62 -14.13 1.86
CA ILE A 145 -3.92 -13.96 3.28
C ILE A 145 -3.85 -12.48 3.68
N VAL A 146 -2.77 -11.77 3.29
CA VAL A 146 -2.59 -10.35 3.65
C VAL A 146 -3.66 -9.49 3.00
N MET A 147 -4.01 -9.71 1.72
CA MET A 147 -5.10 -8.98 1.06
C MET A 147 -6.46 -9.29 1.70
N SER A 148 -6.71 -10.53 2.14
CA SER A 148 -7.93 -10.90 2.86
C SER A 148 -8.02 -10.19 4.22
N LEU A 149 -6.92 -10.15 4.97
CA LEU A 149 -6.85 -9.40 6.25
C LEU A 149 -7.06 -7.89 6.01
N THR A 150 -6.45 -7.34 4.99
CA THR A 150 -6.64 -5.94 4.60
C THR A 150 -8.10 -5.65 4.24
N TRP A 151 -8.75 -6.56 3.51
CA TRP A 151 -10.17 -6.44 3.21
C TRP A 151 -11.03 -6.42 4.48
N VAL A 152 -10.74 -7.29 5.44
CA VAL A 152 -11.43 -7.29 6.74
C VAL A 152 -11.26 -5.95 7.45
N VAL A 153 -10.03 -5.43 7.52
CA VAL A 153 -9.74 -4.13 8.15
C VAL A 153 -10.52 -3.00 7.47
N LEU A 154 -10.48 -2.91 6.14
CA LEU A 154 -11.19 -1.88 5.38
C LEU A 154 -12.72 -2.03 5.44
N ARG A 155 -13.24 -3.24 5.61
CA ARG A 155 -14.67 -3.49 5.81
C ARG A 155 -15.21 -2.86 7.11
N TYR A 156 -14.38 -2.83 8.16
CA TYR A 156 -14.76 -2.22 9.44
C TYR A 156 -14.43 -0.72 9.53
N LEU A 157 -13.86 -0.15 8.50
CA LEU A 157 -13.44 1.25 8.44
C LEU A 157 -14.59 2.22 8.73
N GLU A 158 -15.81 1.92 8.27
CA GLU A 158 -17.00 2.76 8.52
C GLU A 158 -17.33 2.87 10.01
N ARG A 159 -17.10 1.82 10.79
CA ARG A 159 -17.31 1.86 12.25
C ARG A 159 -16.28 2.78 12.92
N ILE A 160 -15.06 2.75 12.45
CA ILE A 160 -13.97 3.59 12.96
C ILE A 160 -14.24 5.06 12.60
N ASP A 161 -14.62 5.35 11.36
CA ASP A 161 -14.96 6.70 10.88
C ASP A 161 -16.15 7.31 11.66
N SER A 162 -17.18 6.49 11.94
CA SER A 162 -18.35 6.93 12.73
C SER A 162 -18.01 7.29 14.17
N LEU A 163 -17.03 6.63 14.77
CA LEU A 163 -16.56 6.91 16.13
C LEU A 163 -15.74 8.22 16.21
N LEU A 164 -14.99 8.52 15.15
CA LEU A 164 -14.13 9.72 15.09
C LEU A 164 -14.91 11.01 14.85
N GLY A 165 -16.04 10.93 14.14
CA GLY A 165 -16.83 12.09 13.74
C GLY A 165 -16.08 13.03 12.79
N LYS A 166 -16.75 14.10 12.31
CA LYS A 166 -16.21 15.00 11.28
C LYS A 166 -14.93 15.72 11.69
N ARG A 167 -14.82 16.16 12.95
CA ARG A 167 -13.63 16.88 13.45
C ARG A 167 -12.46 15.95 13.70
N GLY A 168 -12.71 14.76 14.27
CA GLY A 168 -11.69 13.74 14.50
C GLY A 168 -11.12 13.21 13.19
N SER A 169 -11.98 12.92 12.21
CA SER A 169 -11.56 12.48 10.88
C SER A 169 -10.70 13.52 10.15
N ALA A 170 -10.99 14.83 10.29
CA ALA A 170 -10.17 15.88 9.69
C ALA A 170 -8.79 16.00 10.37
N GLY A 171 -8.73 15.95 11.70
CA GLY A 171 -7.47 15.98 12.45
C GLY A 171 -6.61 14.75 12.13
N LEU A 172 -7.21 13.57 12.11
CA LEU A 172 -6.54 12.33 11.75
C LEU A 172 -5.96 12.38 10.34
N SER A 173 -6.71 12.92 9.37
CA SER A 173 -6.23 13.12 7.99
C SER A 173 -4.95 13.93 7.93
N THR A 174 -4.86 15.03 8.67
CA THR A 174 -3.67 15.88 8.70
C THR A 174 -2.47 15.16 9.31
N VAL A 175 -2.67 14.45 10.42
CA VAL A 175 -1.63 13.65 11.06
C VAL A 175 -1.12 12.57 10.10
N MET A 176 -2.03 11.86 9.41
CA MET A 176 -1.64 10.82 8.45
C MET A 176 -0.92 11.37 7.23
N ALA A 177 -1.28 12.57 6.77
CA ALA A 177 -0.52 13.22 5.69
C ALA A 177 0.95 13.44 6.08
N VAL A 178 1.21 13.82 7.34
CA VAL A 178 2.58 13.96 7.84
C VAL A 178 3.30 12.61 7.90
N PHE A 179 2.62 11.54 8.36
CA PHE A 179 3.19 10.19 8.36
C PHE A 179 3.51 9.70 6.94
N ILE A 180 2.59 9.90 5.98
CA ILE A 180 2.84 9.55 4.57
C ILE A 180 4.05 10.31 4.03
N SER A 181 4.18 11.60 4.36
CA SER A 181 5.35 12.40 3.97
C SER A 181 6.65 11.83 4.56
N ALA A 182 6.63 11.39 5.81
CA ALA A 182 7.81 10.79 6.45
C ALA A 182 8.20 9.46 5.80
N ILE A 183 7.23 8.60 5.49
CA ILE A 183 7.44 7.34 4.75
C ILE A 183 8.00 7.66 3.34
N ALA A 184 7.45 8.64 2.67
CA ALA A 184 7.90 9.08 1.36
C ALA A 184 9.36 9.52 1.36
N VAL A 185 9.75 10.34 2.34
CA VAL A 185 11.14 10.76 2.55
C VAL A 185 12.03 9.56 2.82
N GLN A 186 11.59 8.61 3.66
CA GLN A 186 12.36 7.39 3.94
C GLN A 186 12.59 6.56 2.67
N PHE A 187 11.59 6.42 1.79
CA PHE A 187 11.75 5.73 0.52
C PHE A 187 12.78 6.43 -0.38
N ILE A 188 12.73 7.75 -0.47
CA ILE A 188 13.70 8.54 -1.25
C ILE A 188 15.10 8.36 -0.66
N LEU A 189 15.28 8.52 0.65
CA LEU A 189 16.58 8.37 1.31
C LEU A 189 17.16 6.97 1.09
N THR A 190 16.38 5.92 1.27
CA THR A 190 16.82 4.54 1.04
C THR A 190 17.23 4.34 -0.43
N GLY A 191 16.46 4.87 -1.36
CA GLY A 191 16.80 4.82 -2.78
C GLY A 191 18.09 5.58 -3.12
N VAL A 192 18.29 6.77 -2.55
CA VAL A 192 19.47 7.60 -2.77
C VAL A 192 20.72 6.99 -2.14
N GLN A 193 20.62 6.44 -0.92
CA GLN A 193 21.76 5.79 -0.24
C GLN A 193 22.36 4.64 -1.02
N TYR A 194 21.57 3.96 -1.84
CA TYR A 194 22.11 2.91 -2.72
C TYR A 194 23.07 3.46 -3.78
N TYR A 195 22.77 4.65 -4.33
CA TYR A 195 23.61 5.28 -5.36
C TYR A 195 24.75 6.10 -4.76
N TYR A 196 24.59 6.58 -3.55
CA TYR A 196 25.58 7.38 -2.82
C TYR A 196 25.78 6.80 -1.42
N PRO A 197 26.45 5.63 -1.30
CA PRO A 197 26.73 5.08 0.01
C PRO A 197 27.58 6.09 0.79
N ALA A 198 27.12 6.42 2.00
CA ALA A 198 27.94 7.19 2.92
C ALA A 198 29.17 6.34 3.25
N GLY A 199 30.38 6.85 2.91
CA GLY A 199 31.67 6.23 3.18
C GLY A 199 31.95 6.05 4.65
#